data_cbe4848b665ad0ce67cdef5639928342
#
_entry.id   cbe4848b665ad0ce67cdef5639928342
#
_cell.length_a   1.000
_cell.length_b   1.000
_cell.length_c   1.000
_cell.angle_alpha   90.00
_cell.angle_beta   90.00
_cell.angle_gamma   90.00
#
_symmetry.space_group_name_H-M   'P 1'
#
loop_
_entity.id
_entity.type
_entity.pdbx_description
1 polymer ?
#
loop_
_entity_poly.entity_id
_entity_poly.type
_entity_poly.pdbx_seq_one_letter_code
_entity_poly.pdbx_strand_id
1 'polypeptide(L)'
;MGAFTLLSFLSLFSSILAAPGRNQNKHLTATAIVNTPDNKSSAFQCWQINTPFDVATLDGTAAGAMNLALADVSKVNYVVRPPHEEYGLHNAPNAQIVVYLSGLINITVPTKPEQQSLILGGGHGLFFAMDTEGEGHYATYPSDEQTVGLMIPLKDGKAPEHVVLDDKPCGTTSSII
;
A
#
# COMPACT_ATOMS: atom_id res chain seq x y z
N MET A 1 75.77 -11.04 -28.57
CA MET A 1 75.26 -11.79 -27.41
C MET A 1 74.25 -10.86 -26.71
N GLY A 2 73.01 -10.97 -27.01
CA GLY A 2 71.94 -10.15 -26.44
C GLY A 2 71.05 -11.00 -25.51
N ALA A 3 70.98 -10.60 -24.27
CA ALA A 3 70.16 -11.26 -23.27
C ALA A 3 68.72 -10.73 -23.37
N PHE A 4 67.75 -11.61 -23.66
CA PHE A 4 66.33 -11.32 -23.60
C PHE A 4 65.82 -11.56 -22.16
N THR A 5 65.37 -10.49 -21.49
CA THR A 5 64.72 -10.58 -20.20
C THR A 5 63.22 -10.75 -20.39
N LEU A 6 62.68 -11.92 -20.05
CA LEU A 6 61.22 -12.16 -20.01
C LEU A 6 60.65 -11.49 -18.75
N LEU A 7 59.79 -10.48 -18.93
CA LEU A 7 58.90 -9.97 -17.86
C LEU A 7 57.63 -10.83 -17.82
N SER A 8 57.49 -11.58 -16.70
CA SER A 8 56.25 -12.28 -16.38
C SER A 8 55.24 -11.30 -15.76
N PHE A 9 54.12 -11.05 -16.46
CA PHE A 9 52.98 -10.35 -15.91
C PHE A 9 52.13 -11.32 -15.08
N LEU A 10 52.19 -11.12 -13.77
CA LEU A 10 51.30 -11.83 -12.82
C LEU A 10 49.97 -11.07 -12.76
N SER A 11 48.92 -11.55 -13.43
CA SER A 11 47.58 -11.00 -13.37
C SER A 11 46.90 -11.46 -12.07
N LEU A 12 46.73 -10.53 -11.14
CA LEU A 12 45.92 -10.70 -9.93
C LEU A 12 44.42 -10.65 -10.34
N PHE A 13 43.82 -11.81 -10.43
CA PHE A 13 42.34 -11.91 -10.47
C PHE A 13 41.79 -11.60 -9.08
N SER A 14 41.34 -10.36 -8.88
CA SER A 14 40.50 -10.00 -7.73
C SER A 14 39.12 -10.61 -7.91
N SER A 15 38.85 -11.73 -7.23
CA SER A 15 37.51 -12.27 -7.10
C SER A 15 36.69 -11.30 -6.26
N ILE A 16 35.82 -10.53 -6.89
CA ILE A 16 34.78 -9.76 -6.20
C ILE A 16 33.79 -10.78 -5.68
N LEU A 17 33.90 -11.15 -4.41
CA LEU A 17 32.83 -11.83 -3.70
C LEU A 17 31.64 -10.85 -3.63
N ALA A 18 30.63 -11.07 -4.45
CA ALA A 18 29.33 -10.41 -4.30
C ALA A 18 28.83 -10.75 -2.90
N ALA A 19 28.72 -9.74 -2.04
CA ALA A 19 28.07 -9.89 -0.76
C ALA A 19 26.65 -10.45 -1.00
N PRO A 20 26.19 -11.45 -0.23
CA PRO A 20 24.82 -11.93 -0.35
C PRO A 20 23.91 -10.73 -0.11
N GLY A 21 23.09 -10.40 -1.12
CA GLY A 21 22.12 -9.33 -1.02
C GLY A 21 21.29 -9.56 0.25
N ARG A 22 21.30 -8.58 1.16
CA ARG A 22 20.48 -8.59 2.36
C ARG A 22 19.03 -8.67 1.86
N ASN A 23 18.43 -9.83 1.96
CA ASN A 23 17.01 -10.05 1.69
C ASN A 23 16.27 -9.34 2.84
N GLN A 24 16.13 -8.01 2.72
CA GLN A 24 15.30 -7.28 3.66
C GLN A 24 13.86 -7.66 3.30
N ASN A 25 13.18 -8.32 4.23
CA ASN A 25 11.76 -8.58 4.12
C ASN A 25 11.06 -7.25 3.91
N LYS A 26 10.54 -7.03 2.70
CA LYS A 26 9.81 -5.83 2.37
C LYS A 26 8.38 -5.97 2.84
N HIS A 27 7.83 -4.92 3.41
CA HIS A 27 6.47 -4.87 3.92
C HIS A 27 5.64 -3.83 3.18
N LEU A 28 4.36 -4.07 3.07
CA LEU A 28 3.41 -3.06 2.61
C LEU A 28 3.08 -2.11 3.76
N THR A 29 3.18 -0.80 3.51
CA THR A 29 2.56 0.22 4.34
C THR A 29 1.35 0.80 3.62
N ALA A 30 0.27 1.04 4.33
CA ALA A 30 -0.94 1.61 3.75
C ALA A 30 -1.73 2.41 4.80
N THR A 31 -2.38 3.48 4.34
CA THR A 31 -3.33 4.23 5.16
C THR A 31 -4.54 3.37 5.49
N ALA A 32 -5.00 3.46 6.72
CA ALA A 32 -6.27 2.89 7.17
C ALA A 32 -7.17 3.98 7.74
N ILE A 33 -8.47 3.84 7.51
CA ILE A 33 -9.53 4.58 8.19
C ILE A 33 -10.18 3.60 9.14
N VAL A 34 -10.16 3.91 10.43
CA VAL A 34 -10.63 3.01 11.50
C VAL A 34 -11.67 3.70 12.36
N ASN A 35 -12.49 2.94 13.07
CA ASN A 35 -13.31 3.51 14.13
C ASN A 35 -12.42 4.09 15.24
N THR A 36 -12.85 5.19 15.86
CA THR A 36 -12.27 5.64 17.13
C THR A 36 -12.49 4.60 18.22
N PRO A 37 -11.69 4.58 19.31
CA PRO A 37 -11.83 3.58 20.37
C PRO A 37 -13.22 3.54 21.04
N ASP A 38 -13.98 4.63 20.99
CA ASP A 38 -15.34 4.73 21.49
C ASP A 38 -16.42 4.42 20.44
N ASN A 39 -16.02 4.05 19.23
CA ASN A 39 -16.87 3.78 18.05
C ASN A 39 -17.81 4.92 17.66
N LYS A 40 -17.47 6.18 17.99
CA LYS A 40 -18.33 7.32 17.66
C LYS A 40 -17.94 8.02 16.38
N SER A 41 -16.70 7.88 15.94
CA SER A 41 -16.20 8.57 14.75
C SER A 41 -15.10 7.76 14.08
N SER A 42 -14.52 8.31 13.03
CA SER A 42 -13.40 7.71 12.29
C SER A 42 -12.09 8.42 12.59
N ALA A 43 -10.99 7.69 12.45
CA ALA A 43 -9.62 8.19 12.57
C ALA A 43 -8.73 7.57 11.49
N PHE A 44 -7.63 8.25 11.17
CA PHE A 44 -6.58 7.67 10.32
C PHE A 44 -5.55 6.91 11.14
N GLN A 45 -5.01 5.88 10.52
CA GLN A 45 -3.80 5.20 10.95
C GLN A 45 -2.90 4.91 9.74
N CYS A 46 -1.60 4.85 9.96
CA CYS A 46 -0.65 4.31 9.00
C CYS A 46 -0.26 2.90 9.47
N TRP A 47 -0.58 1.90 8.67
CA TRP A 47 -0.33 0.49 8.98
C TRP A 47 0.87 -0.05 8.21
N GLN A 48 1.66 -0.89 8.88
CA GLN A 48 2.59 -1.81 8.24
C GLN A 48 2.03 -3.23 8.37
N ILE A 49 1.82 -3.89 7.25
CA ILE A 49 1.34 -5.28 7.23
C ILE A 49 2.45 -6.21 7.70
N ASN A 50 2.14 -7.08 8.68
CA ASN A 50 3.13 -7.95 9.31
C ASN A 50 3.70 -9.00 8.37
N THR A 51 2.87 -9.51 7.45
CA THR A 51 3.33 -10.46 6.43
C THR A 51 4.24 -9.74 5.43
N PRO A 52 5.48 -10.17 5.23
CA PRO A 52 6.35 -9.61 4.21
C PRO A 52 5.93 -10.06 2.81
N PHE A 53 6.43 -9.35 1.80
CA PHE A 53 6.33 -9.80 0.43
C PHE A 53 7.19 -11.04 0.18
N ASP A 54 6.61 -12.03 -0.49
CA ASP A 54 7.35 -13.12 -1.11
C ASP A 54 7.90 -12.69 -2.47
N VAL A 55 9.16 -13.00 -2.71
CA VAL A 55 9.80 -12.76 -4.02
C VAL A 55 9.80 -14.06 -4.80
N ALA A 56 9.17 -14.06 -5.97
CA ALA A 56 9.15 -15.21 -6.84
C ALA A 56 10.57 -15.55 -7.34
N THR A 57 11.02 -16.77 -7.04
CA THR A 57 12.35 -17.28 -7.41
C THR A 57 12.32 -18.26 -8.60
N LEU A 58 11.12 -18.64 -9.06
CA LEU A 58 10.98 -19.56 -10.18
C LEU A 58 11.38 -18.88 -11.49
N ASP A 59 12.19 -19.57 -12.28
CA ASP A 59 12.51 -19.16 -13.64
C ASP A 59 11.22 -19.08 -14.47
N GLY A 60 11.04 -17.94 -15.14
CA GLY A 60 9.86 -17.69 -15.95
C GLY A 60 9.39 -16.24 -15.88
N THR A 61 8.15 -16.00 -16.28
CA THR A 61 7.58 -14.64 -16.41
C THR A 61 7.36 -13.91 -15.07
N ALA A 62 7.38 -14.62 -13.95
CA ALA A 62 7.16 -14.06 -12.61
C ALA A 62 8.44 -13.89 -11.78
N ALA A 63 9.62 -14.25 -12.32
CA ALA A 63 10.89 -14.14 -11.58
C ALA A 63 11.12 -12.68 -11.13
N GLY A 64 11.37 -12.49 -9.82
CA GLY A 64 11.56 -11.17 -9.21
C GLY A 64 10.28 -10.42 -8.87
N ALA A 65 9.09 -10.94 -9.21
CA ALA A 65 7.83 -10.37 -8.75
C ALA A 65 7.68 -10.52 -7.24
N MET A 66 7.18 -9.46 -6.59
CA MET A 66 6.83 -9.48 -5.17
C MET A 66 5.33 -9.76 -5.04
N ASN A 67 4.99 -10.72 -4.20
CA ASN A 67 3.61 -11.14 -3.95
C ASN A 67 3.28 -11.06 -2.45
N LEU A 68 2.07 -10.61 -2.15
CA LEU A 68 1.54 -10.54 -0.79
C LEU A 68 0.05 -10.87 -0.80
N ALA A 69 -0.33 -11.92 -0.11
CA ALA A 69 -1.73 -12.22 0.17
C ALA A 69 -2.20 -11.34 1.32
N LEU A 70 -3.09 -10.38 1.04
CA LEU A 70 -3.56 -9.40 2.02
C LEU A 70 -4.62 -9.97 2.97
N ALA A 71 -5.64 -10.64 2.43
CA ALA A 71 -6.74 -11.19 3.20
C ALA A 71 -7.63 -12.09 2.35
N ASP A 72 -8.50 -12.87 3.00
CA ASP A 72 -9.64 -13.51 2.34
C ASP A 72 -10.73 -12.47 2.08
N VAL A 73 -11.32 -12.51 0.88
CA VAL A 73 -12.31 -11.54 0.44
C VAL A 73 -13.62 -12.22 0.05
N SER A 74 -14.75 -11.52 0.22
CA SER A 74 -16.07 -12.07 -0.09
C SER A 74 -16.47 -11.84 -1.54
N LYS A 75 -16.11 -10.70 -2.11
CA LYS A 75 -16.40 -10.26 -3.49
C LYS A 75 -15.47 -9.14 -3.89
N VAL A 76 -15.49 -8.78 -5.18
CA VAL A 76 -14.83 -7.59 -5.71
C VAL A 76 -15.87 -6.78 -6.47
N ASN A 77 -16.04 -5.51 -6.09
CA ASN A 77 -16.90 -4.57 -6.81
C ASN A 77 -16.02 -3.60 -7.61
N TYR A 78 -16.28 -3.48 -8.89
CA TYR A 78 -15.71 -2.45 -9.75
C TYR A 78 -16.58 -1.21 -9.68
N VAL A 79 -16.02 -0.07 -9.28
CA VAL A 79 -16.75 1.17 -9.01
C VAL A 79 -16.19 2.29 -9.85
N VAL A 80 -17.06 3.06 -10.46
CA VAL A 80 -16.73 4.29 -11.21
C VAL A 80 -17.43 5.45 -10.53
N ARG A 81 -16.67 6.48 -10.17
CA ARG A 81 -17.15 7.72 -9.57
C ARG A 81 -17.07 8.86 -10.56
N PRO A 82 -18.11 9.67 -10.71
CA PRO A 82 -18.07 10.86 -11.55
C PRO A 82 -17.00 11.86 -11.08
N PRO A 83 -16.50 12.72 -11.98
CA PRO A 83 -15.71 13.87 -11.59
C PRO A 83 -16.46 14.78 -10.62
N HIS A 84 -15.71 15.42 -9.71
CA HIS A 84 -16.20 16.44 -8.77
C HIS A 84 -17.34 15.96 -7.85
N GLU A 85 -17.44 14.65 -7.62
CA GLU A 85 -18.42 14.09 -6.70
C GLU A 85 -17.97 14.30 -5.24
N GLU A 86 -18.92 14.64 -4.39
CA GLU A 86 -18.71 14.82 -2.95
C GLU A 86 -19.66 13.92 -2.18
N TYR A 87 -19.12 13.10 -1.31
CA TYR A 87 -19.89 12.30 -0.35
C TYR A 87 -19.83 12.96 1.02
N GLY A 88 -21.00 13.18 1.58
CA GLY A 88 -21.16 13.60 2.96
C GLY A 88 -20.58 12.57 3.93
N LEU A 89 -20.75 12.84 5.20
CA LEU A 89 -20.28 11.98 6.28
C LEU A 89 -20.94 10.58 6.17
N HIS A 90 -20.13 9.54 6.06
CA HIS A 90 -20.57 8.16 5.91
C HIS A 90 -19.49 7.16 6.37
N ASN A 91 -19.93 5.97 6.74
CA ASN A 91 -19.08 4.85 7.10
C ASN A 91 -18.75 4.00 5.87
N ALA A 92 -17.68 3.21 5.98
CA ALA A 92 -17.49 2.10 5.07
C ALA A 92 -18.65 1.09 5.23
N PRO A 93 -19.31 0.66 4.14
CA PRO A 93 -20.45 -0.28 4.22
C PRO A 93 -20.04 -1.66 4.73
N ASN A 94 -18.77 -1.97 4.66
CA ASN A 94 -18.10 -3.17 5.18
C ASN A 94 -16.65 -2.83 5.47
N ALA A 95 -16.03 -3.53 6.39
CA ALA A 95 -14.58 -3.55 6.50
C ALA A 95 -14.00 -4.07 5.18
N GLN A 96 -13.18 -3.28 4.49
CA GLN A 96 -12.78 -3.56 3.12
C GLN A 96 -11.40 -3.02 2.76
N ILE A 97 -10.79 -3.66 1.78
CA ILE A 97 -9.66 -3.10 1.04
C ILE A 97 -10.26 -2.26 -0.10
N VAL A 98 -9.72 -1.07 -0.30
CA VAL A 98 -10.05 -0.20 -1.43
C VAL A 98 -8.80 0.00 -2.27
N VAL A 99 -8.93 -0.13 -3.59
CA VAL A 99 -7.84 0.11 -4.52
C VAL A 99 -8.33 1.02 -5.62
N TYR A 100 -7.83 2.25 -5.67
CA TYR A 100 -8.10 3.12 -6.81
C TYR A 100 -7.12 2.83 -7.94
N LEU A 101 -7.67 2.58 -9.10
CA LEU A 101 -6.94 2.29 -10.33
C LEU A 101 -6.59 3.58 -11.09
N SER A 102 -7.46 4.58 -11.01
CA SER A 102 -7.28 5.91 -11.61
C SER A 102 -8.04 6.97 -10.84
N GLY A 103 -7.77 8.24 -11.15
CA GLY A 103 -8.42 9.39 -10.52
C GLY A 103 -7.82 9.78 -9.17
N LEU A 104 -8.56 10.55 -8.40
CA LEU A 104 -8.12 11.10 -7.13
C LEU A 104 -9.28 11.11 -6.13
N ILE A 105 -9.00 10.69 -4.91
CA ILE A 105 -9.90 10.86 -3.77
C ILE A 105 -9.20 11.67 -2.68
N ASN A 106 -9.95 12.55 -2.03
CA ASN A 106 -9.56 13.20 -0.80
C ASN A 106 -10.49 12.73 0.34
N ILE A 107 -9.91 12.18 1.39
CA ILE A 107 -10.63 11.71 2.57
C ILE A 107 -10.27 12.59 3.75
N THR A 108 -11.27 12.98 4.54
CA THR A 108 -11.09 13.69 5.82
C THR A 108 -11.95 13.05 6.91
N VAL A 109 -11.51 13.18 8.15
CA VAL A 109 -12.20 12.63 9.33
C VAL A 109 -12.63 13.75 10.28
N PRO A 110 -13.83 13.69 10.90
CA PRO A 110 -14.32 14.76 11.77
C PRO A 110 -13.44 15.00 12.99
N THR A 111 -12.81 13.96 13.53
CA THR A 111 -11.99 14.03 14.75
C THR A 111 -10.71 14.86 14.59
N LYS A 112 -10.18 14.94 13.37
CA LYS A 112 -8.95 15.67 13.04
C LYS A 112 -9.11 16.29 11.65
N PRO A 113 -9.92 17.35 11.50
CA PRO A 113 -10.24 17.93 10.20
C PRO A 113 -9.02 18.52 9.46
N GLU A 114 -7.93 18.79 10.17
CA GLU A 114 -6.65 19.19 9.60
C GLU A 114 -5.90 18.02 8.92
N GLN A 115 -6.27 16.78 9.24
CA GLN A 115 -5.72 15.59 8.58
C GLN A 115 -6.56 15.24 7.36
N GLN A 116 -5.88 15.04 6.25
CA GLN A 116 -6.48 14.56 5.02
C GLN A 116 -5.61 13.48 4.39
N SER A 117 -6.23 12.58 3.67
CA SER A 117 -5.57 11.58 2.85
C SER A 117 -5.93 11.78 1.39
N LEU A 118 -4.95 12.23 0.60
CA LEU A 118 -5.06 12.33 -0.86
C LEU A 118 -4.55 11.02 -1.47
N ILE A 119 -5.45 10.26 -2.07
CA ILE A 119 -5.16 8.96 -2.64
C ILE A 119 -5.26 9.07 -4.16
N LEU A 120 -4.10 8.99 -4.81
CA LEU A 120 -4.00 8.96 -6.27
C LEU A 120 -4.13 7.52 -6.76
N GLY A 121 -5.00 7.29 -7.72
CA GLY A 121 -5.14 6.00 -8.39
C GLY A 121 -3.86 5.54 -9.09
N GLY A 122 -3.75 4.23 -9.29
CA GLY A 122 -2.55 3.58 -9.81
C GLY A 122 -1.73 2.89 -8.71
N GLY A 123 -0.41 2.86 -8.81
CA GLY A 123 0.47 2.07 -7.95
C GLY A 123 0.39 2.35 -6.44
N HIS A 124 -0.21 3.46 -6.02
CA HIS A 124 -0.36 3.86 -4.62
C HIS A 124 -1.82 4.00 -4.17
N GLY A 125 -2.76 3.47 -4.93
CA GLY A 125 -4.19 3.63 -4.71
C GLY A 125 -4.80 2.75 -3.62
N LEU A 126 -4.03 1.93 -2.90
CA LEU A 126 -4.54 0.99 -1.91
C LEU A 126 -4.65 1.65 -0.53
N PHE A 127 -5.80 1.45 0.13
CA PHE A 127 -5.99 1.75 1.55
C PHE A 127 -7.01 0.79 2.19
N PHE A 128 -7.12 0.83 3.51
CA PHE A 128 -8.08 0.04 4.28
C PHE A 128 -9.19 0.93 4.81
N ALA A 129 -10.45 0.62 4.50
CA ALA A 129 -11.63 1.26 5.07
C ALA A 129 -12.27 0.30 6.07
N MET A 130 -12.03 0.56 7.36
CA MET A 130 -12.42 -0.30 8.48
C MET A 130 -13.42 0.38 9.41
N ASP A 131 -13.78 1.63 9.13
CA ASP A 131 -14.67 2.46 9.93
C ASP A 131 -16.15 2.16 9.61
N THR A 132 -16.64 1.03 10.12
CA THR A 132 -17.99 0.54 9.85
C THR A 132 -19.03 1.04 10.85
N GLU A 133 -18.63 1.82 11.86
CA GLU A 133 -19.48 2.34 12.93
C GLU A 133 -19.21 3.83 13.17
N GLY A 134 -20.13 4.50 13.90
CA GLY A 134 -20.01 5.91 14.25
C GLY A 134 -20.39 6.86 13.12
N GLU A 135 -19.85 8.09 13.15
CA GLU A 135 -20.17 9.13 12.17
C GLU A 135 -19.53 8.92 10.80
N GLY A 136 -18.37 8.22 10.76
CA GLY A 136 -17.66 7.93 9.52
C GLY A 136 -16.69 9.03 9.10
N HIS A 137 -16.48 9.12 7.77
CA HIS A 137 -15.55 10.03 7.11
C HIS A 137 -16.22 10.75 5.94
N TYR A 138 -15.59 11.83 5.47
CA TYR A 138 -15.95 12.50 4.23
C TYR A 138 -15.06 12.01 3.09
N ALA A 139 -15.61 11.95 1.88
CA ALA A 139 -14.88 11.62 0.67
C ALA A 139 -15.25 12.56 -0.46
N THR A 140 -14.26 13.13 -1.12
CA THR A 140 -14.44 13.96 -2.32
C THR A 140 -13.56 13.45 -3.46
N TYR A 141 -14.03 13.62 -4.69
CA TYR A 141 -13.37 13.19 -5.92
C TYR A 141 -13.02 14.40 -6.78
N PRO A 142 -11.95 15.14 -6.45
CA PRO A 142 -11.68 16.45 -7.04
C PRO A 142 -11.09 16.44 -8.45
N SER A 143 -10.89 15.26 -9.05
CA SER A 143 -10.36 15.10 -10.40
C SER A 143 -11.38 15.54 -11.46
N ASP A 144 -10.91 16.08 -12.59
CA ASP A 144 -11.70 16.30 -13.81
C ASP A 144 -12.05 15.00 -14.54
N GLU A 145 -11.36 13.90 -14.19
CA GLU A 145 -11.58 12.57 -14.73
C GLU A 145 -12.34 11.69 -13.75
N GLN A 146 -13.02 10.67 -14.28
CA GLN A 146 -13.64 9.64 -13.45
C GLN A 146 -12.62 8.95 -12.57
N THR A 147 -13.00 8.69 -11.31
CA THR A 147 -12.22 7.88 -10.40
C THR A 147 -12.71 6.46 -10.44
N VAL A 148 -11.82 5.54 -10.80
CA VAL A 148 -12.12 4.11 -10.93
C VAL A 148 -11.44 3.34 -9.83
N GLY A 149 -12.15 2.44 -9.18
CA GLY A 149 -11.59 1.65 -8.08
C GLY A 149 -12.24 0.29 -7.89
N LEU A 150 -11.62 -0.49 -7.04
CA LEU A 150 -12.10 -1.76 -6.55
C LEU A 150 -12.46 -1.61 -5.07
N MET A 151 -13.67 -1.99 -4.71
CA MET A 151 -14.13 -2.14 -3.33
C MET A 151 -14.19 -3.63 -3.02
N ILE A 152 -13.38 -4.08 -2.06
CA ILE A 152 -13.08 -5.49 -1.80
C ILE A 152 -13.39 -5.81 -0.33
N PRO A 153 -14.66 -6.13 0.01
CA PRO A 153 -15.05 -6.47 1.36
C PRO A 153 -14.30 -7.71 1.88
N LEU A 154 -13.75 -7.58 3.08
CA LEU A 154 -13.11 -8.66 3.81
C LEU A 154 -14.14 -9.71 4.21
N LYS A 155 -13.80 -10.99 4.07
CA LYS A 155 -14.74 -12.09 4.29
C LYS A 155 -15.32 -12.09 5.70
N ASP A 156 -14.45 -11.89 6.70
CA ASP A 156 -14.83 -11.92 8.11
C ASP A 156 -14.75 -10.53 8.78
N GLY A 157 -14.64 -9.47 7.98
CA GLY A 157 -14.48 -8.09 8.48
C GLY A 157 -13.17 -7.83 9.22
N LYS A 158 -12.22 -8.76 9.16
CA LYS A 158 -10.94 -8.67 9.89
C LYS A 158 -9.85 -8.06 9.02
N ALA A 159 -9.19 -7.04 9.58
CA ALA A 159 -7.97 -6.51 9.00
C ALA A 159 -6.86 -7.56 8.96
N PRO A 160 -5.94 -7.52 7.97
CA PRO A 160 -4.70 -8.28 8.05
C PRO A 160 -3.91 -7.90 9.31
N GLU A 161 -3.09 -8.79 9.82
CA GLU A 161 -2.21 -8.49 10.95
C GLU A 161 -1.25 -7.35 10.57
N HIS A 162 -1.17 -6.35 11.44
CA HIS A 162 -0.41 -5.13 11.17
C HIS A 162 0.13 -4.49 12.44
N VAL A 163 1.10 -3.60 12.27
CA VAL A 163 1.58 -2.67 13.29
C VAL A 163 1.11 -1.27 12.89
N VAL A 164 0.58 -0.52 13.85
CA VAL A 164 0.29 0.91 13.67
C VAL A 164 1.59 1.69 13.79
N LEU A 165 2.00 2.34 12.72
CA LEU A 165 3.21 3.16 12.69
C LEU A 165 2.93 4.60 13.15
N ASP A 166 1.72 5.11 12.89
CA ASP A 166 1.33 6.48 13.20
C ASP A 166 -0.20 6.61 13.26
N ASP A 167 -0.70 7.60 14.02
CA ASP A 167 -2.13 7.97 14.12
C ASP A 167 -2.50 9.08 13.12
N LYS A 168 -2.01 8.97 11.90
CA LYS A 168 -2.29 9.82 10.74
C LYS A 168 -2.16 9.02 9.45
N PRO A 169 -2.56 9.57 8.28
CA PRO A 169 -2.31 8.91 6.99
C PRO A 169 -0.83 8.62 6.78
N CYS A 170 -0.49 7.53 6.08
CA CYS A 170 0.87 7.30 5.62
C CYS A 170 1.33 8.45 4.71
N GLY A 171 2.62 8.76 4.70
CA GLY A 171 3.19 9.87 3.91
C GLY A 171 3.00 9.72 2.41
N THR A 172 3.03 8.49 1.91
CA THR A 172 2.47 8.06 0.63
C THR A 172 1.35 7.08 0.95
N THR A 173 0.27 7.08 0.19
CA THR A 173 -0.94 6.31 0.50
C THR A 173 -0.69 4.85 0.77
N SER A 174 0.15 4.23 -0.06
CA SER A 174 0.72 2.91 0.18
C SER A 174 2.13 2.84 -0.39
N SER A 175 3.01 2.10 0.26
CA SER A 175 4.39 1.92 -0.19
C SER A 175 4.97 0.59 0.29
N ILE A 176 6.07 0.20 -0.34
CA ILE A 176 6.86 -0.98 0.03
C ILE A 176 8.11 -0.49 0.76
N ILE A 177 8.30 -0.92 1.99
CA ILE A 177 9.45 -0.60 2.84
C ILE A 177 10.25 -1.82 3.25
#